data_67a4c6250b08769d2270f07c647cc222
#
_entry.id   67a4c6250b08769d2270f07c647cc222
#
_cell.length_a   1.000
_cell.length_b   1.000
_cell.length_c   1.000
_cell.angle_alpha   90.00
_cell.angle_beta   90.00
_cell.angle_gamma   90.00
#
_symmetry.space_group_name_H-M   'P 1'
#
loop_
_entity.id
_entity.type
_entity.pdbx_description
1 polymer ?
#
loop_
_entity_poly.entity_id
_entity_poly.type
_entity_poly.pdbx_seq_one_letter_code
_entity_poly.pdbx_strand_id
1 'polypeptide(L)'
;MTSNQIKEVALNYFAKHGYEGTSMALIAEDVGIKKQSIYTHFKGKDDLFLQVCSGVFSDQIRFILDYIESNQACKLEELLYSFILRYKERYERDEATKFWLRISFFPPNHLYEEVMTLVYETLDRIEEILFPIIEKAMQEGEISSEAGGRRATAAYMGVLDGIFVEMLYGGSDRLNKRIESSWYLYWRGLSMG
;
A
#
# COMPACT_ATOMS: atom_id res chain seq x y z
N MET A 1 -8.69 -21.71 -18.33
CA MET A 1 -8.85 -20.67 -17.32
C MET A 1 -7.53 -20.54 -16.57
N THR A 2 -7.06 -19.35 -16.29
CA THR A 2 -5.72 -19.10 -15.80
C THR A 2 -5.69 -18.90 -14.28
N SER A 3 -4.56 -19.20 -13.63
CA SER A 3 -4.31 -18.88 -12.21
C SER A 3 -4.59 -17.40 -11.89
N ASN A 4 -4.32 -16.47 -12.83
CA ASN A 4 -4.56 -15.04 -12.63
C ASN A 4 -6.05 -14.70 -12.51
N GLN A 5 -6.93 -15.29 -13.32
CA GLN A 5 -8.38 -15.07 -13.21
C GLN A 5 -8.92 -15.54 -11.84
N ILE A 6 -8.41 -16.67 -11.33
CA ILE A 6 -8.78 -17.16 -9.99
C ILE A 6 -8.30 -16.17 -8.91
N LYS A 7 -7.09 -15.63 -9.03
CA LYS A 7 -6.56 -14.64 -8.08
C LYS A 7 -7.33 -13.33 -8.09
N GLU A 8 -7.77 -12.84 -9.25
CA GLU A 8 -8.58 -11.63 -9.37
C GLU A 8 -9.94 -11.78 -8.66
N VAL A 9 -10.64 -12.90 -8.90
CA VAL A 9 -11.91 -13.20 -8.20
C VAL A 9 -11.64 -13.37 -6.70
N ALA A 10 -10.60 -14.12 -6.32
CA ALA A 10 -10.24 -14.33 -4.92
C ALA A 10 -9.93 -13.02 -4.20
N LEU A 11 -9.21 -12.08 -4.85
CA LEU A 11 -8.94 -10.75 -4.31
C LEU A 11 -10.24 -10.02 -3.96
N ASN A 12 -11.23 -10.01 -4.84
CA ASN A 12 -12.51 -9.38 -4.59
C ASN A 12 -13.25 -9.98 -3.38
N TYR A 13 -13.21 -11.31 -3.24
CA TYR A 13 -13.80 -11.98 -2.09
C TYR A 13 -13.04 -11.67 -0.81
N PHE A 14 -11.71 -11.75 -0.82
CA PHE A 14 -10.89 -11.44 0.36
C PHE A 14 -11.00 -9.97 0.77
N ALA A 15 -11.07 -9.04 -0.18
CA ALA A 15 -11.26 -7.62 0.10
C ALA A 15 -12.61 -7.34 0.78
N LYS A 16 -13.69 -7.95 0.29
CA LYS A 16 -15.06 -7.71 0.78
C LYS A 16 -15.39 -8.47 2.06
N HIS A 17 -15.00 -9.74 2.14
CA HIS A 17 -15.44 -10.67 3.17
C HIS A 17 -14.33 -11.09 4.14
N GLY A 18 -13.09 -10.67 3.87
CA GLY A 18 -11.91 -11.11 4.62
C GLY A 18 -11.55 -12.56 4.34
N TYR A 19 -10.50 -13.03 5.02
CA TYR A 19 -10.05 -14.41 4.89
C TYR A 19 -11.14 -15.39 5.34
N GLU A 20 -11.70 -15.23 6.55
CA GLU A 20 -12.67 -16.17 7.12
C GLU A 20 -13.99 -16.24 6.33
N GLY A 21 -14.49 -15.10 5.84
CA GLY A 21 -15.75 -15.04 5.07
C GLY A 21 -15.63 -15.55 3.64
N THR A 22 -14.44 -15.92 3.18
CA THR A 22 -14.19 -16.40 1.82
C THR A 22 -13.96 -17.90 1.79
N SER A 23 -14.54 -18.60 0.80
CA SER A 23 -14.32 -20.03 0.59
C SER A 23 -13.89 -20.36 -0.83
N MET A 24 -13.13 -21.46 -0.99
CA MET A 24 -12.73 -21.98 -2.29
C MET A 24 -13.94 -22.37 -3.17
N ALA A 25 -15.08 -22.67 -2.56
CA ALA A 25 -16.31 -23.00 -3.30
C ALA A 25 -16.93 -21.75 -3.93
N LEU A 26 -17.04 -20.64 -3.16
CA LEU A 26 -17.54 -19.36 -3.65
C LEU A 26 -16.68 -18.82 -4.80
N ILE A 27 -15.35 -18.89 -4.66
CA ILE A 27 -14.43 -18.47 -5.71
C ILE A 27 -14.61 -19.34 -6.96
N ALA A 28 -14.72 -20.67 -6.81
CA ALA A 28 -14.90 -21.59 -7.92
C ALA A 28 -16.21 -21.32 -8.69
N GLU A 29 -17.30 -21.07 -7.95
CA GLU A 29 -18.62 -20.75 -8.50
C GLU A 29 -18.57 -19.47 -9.34
N ASP A 30 -17.98 -18.39 -8.81
CA ASP A 30 -17.90 -17.10 -9.49
C ASP A 30 -16.97 -17.16 -10.72
N VAL A 31 -15.88 -17.92 -10.61
CA VAL A 31 -14.97 -18.20 -11.74
C VAL A 31 -15.62 -19.11 -12.80
N GLY A 32 -16.71 -19.81 -12.46
CA GLY A 32 -17.40 -20.74 -13.36
C GLY A 32 -16.70 -22.09 -13.55
N ILE A 33 -15.99 -22.60 -12.53
CA ILE A 33 -15.27 -23.87 -12.56
C ILE A 33 -15.68 -24.78 -11.40
N LYS A 34 -15.35 -26.08 -11.52
CA LYS A 34 -15.48 -27.00 -10.39
C LYS A 34 -14.44 -26.67 -9.31
N LYS A 35 -14.84 -26.77 -8.02
CA LYS A 35 -13.94 -26.55 -6.87
C LYS A 35 -12.62 -27.34 -6.99
N GLN A 36 -12.68 -28.59 -7.48
CA GLN A 36 -11.48 -29.40 -7.70
C GLN A 36 -10.49 -28.78 -8.69
N SER A 37 -10.98 -28.00 -9.66
CA SER A 37 -10.11 -27.35 -10.64
C SER A 37 -9.25 -26.23 -10.02
N ILE A 38 -9.68 -25.60 -8.93
CA ILE A 38 -8.83 -24.62 -8.22
C ILE A 38 -7.60 -25.31 -7.60
N TYR A 39 -7.79 -26.52 -7.08
CA TYR A 39 -6.70 -27.28 -6.45
C TYR A 39 -5.62 -27.77 -7.43
N THR A 40 -5.83 -27.62 -8.74
CA THR A 40 -4.77 -27.82 -9.74
C THR A 40 -3.80 -26.64 -9.82
N HIS A 41 -4.22 -25.47 -9.31
CA HIS A 41 -3.44 -24.22 -9.32
C HIS A 41 -2.93 -23.84 -7.94
N PHE A 42 -3.67 -24.15 -6.87
CA PHE A 42 -3.40 -23.73 -5.50
C PHE A 42 -3.55 -24.89 -4.54
N LYS A 43 -2.61 -25.03 -3.60
CA LYS A 43 -2.61 -26.10 -2.59
C LYS A 43 -3.79 -26.02 -1.64
N GLY A 44 -4.34 -24.83 -1.45
CA GLY A 44 -5.45 -24.53 -0.55
C GLY A 44 -5.79 -23.06 -0.50
N LYS A 45 -6.67 -22.68 0.44
CA LYS A 45 -7.10 -21.29 0.65
C LYS A 45 -5.94 -20.41 1.10
N ASP A 46 -5.05 -20.91 1.96
CA ASP A 46 -3.89 -20.20 2.46
C ASP A 46 -2.92 -19.89 1.33
N ASP A 47 -2.61 -20.87 0.49
CA ASP A 47 -1.73 -20.70 -0.68
C ASP A 47 -2.32 -19.67 -1.67
N LEU A 48 -3.61 -19.76 -1.98
CA LEU A 48 -4.29 -18.78 -2.82
C LEU A 48 -4.25 -17.38 -2.19
N PHE A 49 -4.52 -17.27 -0.89
CA PHE A 49 -4.50 -16.01 -0.16
C PHE A 49 -3.11 -15.37 -0.19
N LEU A 50 -2.05 -16.11 0.14
CA LEU A 50 -0.68 -15.61 0.13
C LEU A 50 -0.22 -15.20 -1.27
N GLN A 51 -0.63 -15.93 -2.32
CA GLN A 51 -0.33 -15.53 -3.70
C GLN A 51 -1.08 -14.26 -4.12
N VAL A 52 -2.32 -14.05 -3.63
CA VAL A 52 -3.07 -12.80 -3.81
C VAL A 52 -2.35 -11.66 -3.07
N CYS A 53 -1.94 -11.87 -1.81
CA CYS A 53 -1.17 -10.90 -1.05
C CYS A 53 0.11 -10.50 -1.81
N SER A 54 0.94 -11.46 -2.20
CA SER A 54 2.18 -11.19 -2.94
C SER A 54 1.94 -10.37 -4.22
N GLY A 55 0.88 -10.67 -4.98
CA GLY A 55 0.48 -9.89 -6.15
C GLY A 55 0.14 -8.44 -5.80
N VAL A 56 -0.70 -8.24 -4.79
CA VAL A 56 -1.13 -6.92 -4.36
C VAL A 56 0.03 -6.09 -3.81
N PHE A 57 0.93 -6.68 -3.02
CA PHE A 57 2.13 -5.99 -2.51
C PHE A 57 3.07 -5.57 -3.65
N SER A 58 3.26 -6.43 -4.66
CA SER A 58 4.04 -6.09 -5.86
C SER A 58 3.40 -4.95 -6.65
N ASP A 59 2.07 -4.90 -6.74
CA ASP A 59 1.33 -3.83 -7.41
C ASP A 59 1.44 -2.49 -6.68
N GLN A 60 1.58 -2.49 -5.33
CA GLN A 60 1.87 -1.27 -4.58
C GLN A 60 3.22 -0.67 -4.96
N ILE A 61 4.26 -1.49 -5.02
CA ILE A 61 5.60 -1.02 -5.42
C ILE A 61 5.58 -0.49 -6.85
N ARG A 62 4.94 -1.19 -7.77
CA ARG A 62 4.79 -0.72 -9.16
C ARG A 62 4.09 0.62 -9.23
N PHE A 63 2.98 0.79 -8.54
CA PHE A 63 2.25 2.06 -8.48
C PHE A 63 3.14 3.22 -8.00
N ILE A 64 3.96 3.00 -6.98
CA ILE A 64 4.88 4.03 -6.46
C ILE A 64 5.94 4.38 -7.51
N LEU A 65 6.53 3.38 -8.15
CA LEU A 65 7.55 3.59 -9.18
C LEU A 65 6.98 4.34 -10.39
N ASP A 66 5.81 3.92 -10.90
CA ASP A 66 5.11 4.57 -12.02
C ASP A 66 4.74 6.02 -11.68
N TYR A 67 4.31 6.27 -10.43
CA TYR A 67 4.01 7.61 -9.95
C TYR A 67 5.26 8.50 -9.95
N ILE A 68 6.37 8.02 -9.39
CA ILE A 68 7.64 8.76 -9.34
C ILE A 68 8.15 9.04 -10.75
N GLU A 69 8.15 8.03 -11.63
CA GLU A 69 8.58 8.18 -13.02
C GLU A 69 7.77 9.24 -13.75
N SER A 70 6.46 9.27 -13.53
CA SER A 70 5.54 10.24 -14.17
C SER A 70 5.69 11.67 -13.63
N ASN A 71 6.32 11.86 -12.46
CA ASN A 71 6.41 13.15 -11.77
C ASN A 71 7.86 13.60 -11.49
N GLN A 72 8.84 13.11 -12.25
CA GLN A 72 10.27 13.42 -12.04
C GLN A 72 10.62 14.92 -12.13
N ALA A 73 9.82 15.71 -12.83
CA ALA A 73 10.03 17.15 -12.98
C ALA A 73 9.44 17.99 -11.84
N CYS A 74 8.65 17.38 -10.95
CA CYS A 74 8.05 18.08 -9.82
C CYS A 74 9.08 18.37 -8.72
N LYS A 75 8.88 19.47 -7.98
CA LYS A 75 9.60 19.71 -6.75
C LYS A 75 9.22 18.68 -5.69
N LEU A 76 10.11 18.45 -4.73
CA LEU A 76 9.89 17.45 -3.68
C LEU A 76 8.56 17.68 -2.93
N GLU A 77 8.22 18.94 -2.59
CA GLU A 77 6.96 19.28 -1.91
C GLU A 77 5.76 18.77 -2.68
N GLU A 78 5.68 19.12 -3.95
CA GLU A 78 4.58 18.73 -4.84
C GLU A 78 4.52 17.22 -5.03
N LEU A 79 5.68 16.57 -5.24
CA LEU A 79 5.78 15.13 -5.41
C LEU A 79 5.21 14.38 -4.20
N LEU A 80 5.68 14.70 -3.00
CA LEU A 80 5.28 13.98 -1.79
C LEU A 80 3.82 14.28 -1.38
N TYR A 81 3.38 15.53 -1.48
CA TYR A 81 2.00 15.89 -1.15
C TYR A 81 0.98 15.29 -2.12
N SER A 82 1.26 15.43 -3.42
CA SER A 82 0.38 14.87 -4.45
C SER A 82 0.34 13.35 -4.40
N PHE A 83 1.41 12.68 -3.96
CA PHE A 83 1.40 11.24 -3.71
C PHE A 83 0.35 10.85 -2.66
N ILE A 84 0.28 11.58 -1.53
CA ILE A 84 -0.73 11.36 -0.49
C ILE A 84 -2.15 11.47 -1.08
N LEU A 85 -2.41 12.52 -1.86
CA LEU A 85 -3.72 12.74 -2.47
C LEU A 85 -4.06 11.65 -3.50
N ARG A 86 -3.08 11.27 -4.32
CA ARG A 86 -3.23 10.20 -5.31
C ARG A 86 -3.48 8.84 -4.66
N TYR A 87 -2.82 8.58 -3.54
CA TYR A 87 -3.04 7.35 -2.78
C TYR A 87 -4.44 7.31 -2.16
N LYS A 88 -4.93 8.45 -1.62
CA LYS A 88 -6.31 8.60 -1.13
C LYS A 88 -7.33 8.27 -2.23
N GLU A 89 -7.19 8.88 -3.42
CA GLU A 89 -8.08 8.60 -4.56
C GLU A 89 -8.06 7.11 -4.95
N ARG A 90 -6.88 6.51 -4.95
CA ARG A 90 -6.73 5.08 -5.25
C ARG A 90 -7.44 4.22 -4.22
N TYR A 91 -7.27 4.52 -2.93
CA TYR A 91 -7.97 3.81 -1.85
C TYR A 91 -9.50 3.87 -2.00
N GLU A 92 -10.05 5.01 -2.40
CA GLU A 92 -11.49 5.17 -2.59
C GLU A 92 -12.04 4.29 -3.73
N ARG A 93 -11.25 3.99 -4.77
CA ARG A 93 -11.70 3.36 -6.02
C ARG A 93 -11.22 1.93 -6.23
N ASP A 94 -10.16 1.51 -5.56
CA ASP A 94 -9.44 0.27 -5.84
C ASP A 94 -9.54 -0.72 -4.68
N GLU A 95 -10.23 -1.85 -4.91
CA GLU A 95 -10.39 -2.90 -3.91
C GLU A 95 -9.04 -3.56 -3.54
N ALA A 96 -8.07 -3.60 -4.45
CA ALA A 96 -6.74 -4.13 -4.14
C ALA A 96 -6.02 -3.25 -3.12
N THR A 97 -6.14 -1.92 -3.24
CA THR A 97 -5.56 -0.97 -2.28
C THR A 97 -6.26 -1.06 -0.91
N LYS A 98 -7.58 -1.20 -0.88
CA LYS A 98 -8.33 -1.44 0.37
C LYS A 98 -7.91 -2.75 1.04
N PHE A 99 -7.77 -3.81 0.25
CA PHE A 99 -7.30 -5.11 0.72
C PHE A 99 -5.89 -5.02 1.29
N TRP A 100 -4.94 -4.40 0.56
CA TRP A 100 -3.57 -4.21 1.02
C TRP A 100 -3.50 -3.50 2.38
N LEU A 101 -4.18 -2.35 2.53
CA LEU A 101 -4.20 -1.64 3.80
C LEU A 101 -4.79 -2.51 4.92
N ARG A 102 -5.91 -3.18 4.64
CA ARG A 102 -6.57 -4.01 5.65
C ARG A 102 -5.68 -5.13 6.15
N ILE A 103 -5.01 -5.86 5.26
CA ILE A 103 -4.17 -7.00 5.66
C ILE A 103 -2.85 -6.57 6.28
N SER A 104 -2.34 -5.37 5.96
CA SER A 104 -1.15 -4.82 6.60
C SER A 104 -1.35 -4.49 8.07
N PHE A 105 -2.59 -4.15 8.47
CA PHE A 105 -2.94 -3.86 9.87
C PHE A 105 -3.66 -5.01 10.56
N PHE A 106 -4.37 -5.87 9.83
CA PHE A 106 -5.20 -6.95 10.36
C PHE A 106 -5.02 -8.25 9.55
N PRO A 107 -3.81 -8.84 9.57
CA PRO A 107 -3.59 -10.13 8.92
C PRO A 107 -4.36 -11.25 9.62
N PRO A 108 -4.73 -12.34 8.91
CA PRO A 108 -5.26 -13.55 9.55
C PRO A 108 -4.26 -14.12 10.56
N ASN A 109 -4.71 -14.44 11.77
CA ASN A 109 -3.81 -14.85 12.87
C ASN A 109 -2.87 -16.01 12.51
N HIS A 110 -3.38 -17.01 11.78
CA HIS A 110 -2.61 -18.21 11.41
C HIS A 110 -1.65 -18.00 10.24
N LEU A 111 -1.73 -16.85 9.55
CA LEU A 111 -0.82 -16.42 8.47
C LEU A 111 -0.08 -15.13 8.82
N TYR A 112 -0.05 -14.80 10.11
CA TYR A 112 0.51 -13.54 10.59
C TYR A 112 1.96 -13.35 10.13
N GLU A 113 2.81 -14.33 10.37
CA GLU A 113 4.24 -14.24 10.06
C GLU A 113 4.50 -14.09 8.55
N GLU A 114 3.79 -14.87 7.72
CA GLU A 114 3.94 -14.81 6.27
C GLU A 114 3.46 -13.46 5.70
N VAL A 115 2.33 -12.95 6.18
CA VAL A 115 1.80 -11.66 5.74
C VAL A 115 2.69 -10.52 6.23
N MET A 116 3.12 -10.52 7.50
CA MET A 116 3.99 -9.47 8.05
C MET A 116 5.37 -9.44 7.39
N THR A 117 5.89 -10.58 6.95
CA THR A 117 7.11 -10.61 6.11
C THR A 117 6.91 -9.79 4.84
N LEU A 118 5.82 -10.01 4.09
CA LEU A 118 5.49 -9.23 2.90
C LEU A 118 5.28 -7.74 3.22
N VAL A 119 4.66 -7.42 4.35
CA VAL A 119 4.45 -6.03 4.81
C VAL A 119 5.78 -5.33 5.01
N TYR A 120 6.67 -5.90 5.83
CA TYR A 120 7.96 -5.29 6.16
C TYR A 120 8.85 -5.17 4.92
N GLU A 121 8.97 -6.20 4.09
CA GLU A 121 9.71 -6.13 2.83
C GLU A 121 9.20 -5.01 1.92
N THR A 122 7.87 -4.79 1.89
CA THR A 122 7.27 -3.73 1.08
C THR A 122 7.55 -2.35 1.68
N LEU A 123 7.43 -2.17 3.00
CA LEU A 123 7.73 -0.90 3.67
C LEU A 123 9.20 -0.52 3.52
N ASP A 124 10.12 -1.48 3.71
CA ASP A 124 11.56 -1.28 3.50
C ASP A 124 11.84 -0.87 2.05
N ARG A 125 11.17 -1.52 1.10
CA ARG A 125 11.31 -1.17 -0.32
C ARG A 125 10.80 0.22 -0.65
N ILE A 126 9.70 0.66 -0.04
CA ILE A 126 9.17 2.02 -0.20
C ILE A 126 10.18 3.04 0.35
N GLU A 127 10.74 2.78 1.52
CA GLU A 127 11.76 3.64 2.12
C GLU A 127 13.01 3.74 1.22
N GLU A 128 13.49 2.63 0.67
CA GLU A 128 14.60 2.60 -0.28
C GLU A 128 14.33 3.39 -1.56
N ILE A 129 13.08 3.42 -2.05
CA ILE A 129 12.69 4.18 -3.24
C ILE A 129 12.64 5.68 -2.92
N LEU A 130 12.10 6.07 -1.77
CA LEU A 130 11.93 7.47 -1.38
C LEU A 130 13.21 8.14 -0.90
N PHE A 131 14.09 7.39 -0.21
CA PHE A 131 15.31 7.94 0.37
C PHE A 131 16.19 8.70 -0.64
N PRO A 132 16.56 8.15 -1.81
CA PRO A 132 17.42 8.87 -2.75
C PRO A 132 16.76 10.13 -3.33
N ILE A 133 15.44 10.18 -3.42
CA ILE A 133 14.70 11.34 -3.91
C ILE A 133 14.78 12.48 -2.89
N ILE A 134 14.55 12.18 -1.61
CA ILE A 134 14.63 13.14 -0.51
C ILE A 134 16.09 13.60 -0.32
N GLU A 135 17.03 12.68 -0.40
CA GLU A 135 18.47 13.00 -0.27
C GLU A 135 18.94 13.93 -1.40
N LYS A 136 18.47 13.67 -2.64
CA LYS A 136 18.78 14.54 -3.78
C LYS A 136 18.21 15.96 -3.58
N ALA A 137 16.94 16.09 -3.19
CA ALA A 137 16.32 17.38 -2.93
C ALA A 137 17.05 18.17 -1.83
N MET A 138 17.58 17.47 -0.82
CA MET A 138 18.44 18.07 0.22
C MET A 138 19.76 18.57 -0.36
N GLN A 139 20.43 17.80 -1.22
CA GLN A 139 21.67 18.20 -1.88
C GLN A 139 21.47 19.39 -2.84
N GLU A 140 20.30 19.48 -3.46
CA GLU A 140 19.92 20.57 -4.35
C GLU A 140 19.40 21.82 -3.61
N GLY A 141 19.28 21.75 -2.26
CA GLY A 141 18.87 22.87 -1.41
C GLY A 141 17.36 23.15 -1.43
N GLU A 142 16.54 22.19 -1.88
CA GLU A 142 15.07 22.32 -1.80
C GLU A 142 14.57 22.21 -0.36
N ILE A 143 15.28 21.44 0.48
CA ILE A 143 14.96 21.24 1.90
C ILE A 143 16.23 21.36 2.75
N SER A 144 16.05 21.62 4.05
CA SER A 144 17.14 21.75 5.01
C SER A 144 17.91 20.44 5.18
N SER A 145 19.24 20.53 5.25
CA SER A 145 20.13 19.40 5.54
C SER A 145 20.17 19.00 7.02
N GLU A 146 19.61 19.81 7.91
CA GLU A 146 19.67 19.56 9.38
C GLU A 146 18.94 18.27 9.79
N ALA A 147 17.83 17.95 9.11
CA ALA A 147 17.06 16.73 9.40
C ALA A 147 17.84 15.45 9.03
N GLY A 148 18.61 15.48 7.95
CA GLY A 148 19.22 14.31 7.32
C GLY A 148 18.22 13.46 6.53
N GLY A 149 18.62 12.98 5.35
CA GLY A 149 17.71 12.29 4.41
C GLY A 149 17.01 11.07 5.01
N ARG A 150 17.71 10.23 5.77
CA ARG A 150 17.10 9.04 6.41
C ARG A 150 16.02 9.41 7.41
N ARG A 151 16.25 10.45 8.25
CA ARG A 151 15.24 10.89 9.22
C ARG A 151 14.05 11.53 8.52
N ALA A 152 14.27 12.30 7.48
CA ALA A 152 13.20 12.90 6.67
C ALA A 152 12.36 11.81 5.99
N THR A 153 12.99 10.76 5.43
CA THR A 153 12.27 9.63 4.82
C THR A 153 11.45 8.87 5.86
N ALA A 154 12.05 8.49 6.98
CA ALA A 154 11.34 7.77 8.04
C ALA A 154 10.16 8.60 8.62
N ALA A 155 10.34 9.92 8.75
CA ALA A 155 9.25 10.80 9.18
C ALA A 155 8.10 10.86 8.15
N TYR A 156 8.41 10.85 6.84
CA TYR A 156 7.39 10.78 5.81
C TYR A 156 6.63 9.44 5.84
N MET A 157 7.34 8.31 6.05
CA MET A 157 6.68 7.02 6.26
C MET A 157 5.68 7.09 7.44
N GLY A 158 6.08 7.71 8.56
CA GLY A 158 5.19 7.92 9.70
C GLY A 158 3.96 8.81 9.38
N VAL A 159 4.11 9.81 8.49
CA VAL A 159 2.95 10.58 7.97
C VAL A 159 2.02 9.68 7.17
N LEU A 160 2.55 8.85 6.27
CA LEU A 160 1.76 7.89 5.48
C LEU A 160 1.02 6.90 6.37
N ASP A 161 1.69 6.32 7.37
CA ASP A 161 1.08 5.37 8.31
C ASP A 161 -0.11 6.00 9.05
N GLY A 162 0.03 7.23 9.54
CA GLY A 162 -1.04 7.95 10.19
C GLY A 162 -2.24 8.21 9.28
N ILE A 163 -1.99 8.50 7.99
CA ILE A 163 -3.01 8.69 6.97
C ILE A 163 -3.69 7.37 6.61
N PHE A 164 -2.93 6.28 6.46
CA PHE A 164 -3.46 4.95 6.16
C PHE A 164 -4.37 4.43 7.28
N VAL A 165 -4.02 4.67 8.54
CA VAL A 165 -4.89 4.36 9.68
C VAL A 165 -6.22 5.13 9.60
N GLU A 166 -6.20 6.42 9.27
CA GLU A 166 -7.44 7.19 9.11
C GLU A 166 -8.27 6.73 7.89
N MET A 167 -7.65 6.25 6.81
CA MET A 167 -8.38 5.63 5.69
C MET A 167 -9.16 4.38 6.13
N LEU A 168 -8.61 3.59 7.05
CA LEU A 168 -9.26 2.37 7.55
C LEU A 168 -10.43 2.65 8.51
N TYR A 169 -10.32 3.68 9.34
CA TYR A 169 -11.26 3.92 10.45
C TYR A 169 -12.06 5.22 10.33
N GLY A 170 -11.51 6.22 9.62
CA GLY A 170 -12.03 7.56 9.63
C GLY A 170 -13.14 7.83 8.62
N GLY A 171 -13.87 8.90 8.84
CA GLY A 171 -14.66 9.56 7.81
C GLY A 171 -13.82 10.56 7.02
N SER A 172 -14.37 11.03 5.87
CA SER A 172 -13.68 11.96 4.96
C SER A 172 -13.12 13.22 5.65
N ASP A 173 -13.88 13.83 6.55
CA ASP A 173 -13.46 15.06 7.24
C ASP A 173 -12.27 14.83 8.16
N ARG A 174 -12.26 13.69 8.84
CA ARG A 174 -11.20 13.31 9.74
C ARG A 174 -9.92 12.99 8.98
N LEU A 175 -10.02 12.27 7.86
CA LEU A 175 -8.92 11.98 6.96
C LEU A 175 -8.32 13.27 6.38
N ASN A 176 -9.15 14.19 5.86
CA ASN A 176 -8.68 15.46 5.31
C ASN A 176 -7.90 16.28 6.35
N LYS A 177 -8.47 16.41 7.56
CA LYS A 177 -7.80 17.10 8.68
C LYS A 177 -6.45 16.43 9.02
N ARG A 178 -6.37 15.11 8.99
CA ARG A 178 -5.11 14.38 9.25
C ARG A 178 -4.09 14.67 8.17
N ILE A 179 -4.47 14.62 6.90
CA ILE A 179 -3.59 14.92 5.77
C ILE A 179 -3.02 16.33 5.91
N GLU A 180 -3.89 17.34 6.03
CA GLU A 180 -3.49 18.76 6.12
C GLU A 180 -2.55 19.02 7.31
N SER A 181 -2.92 18.54 8.50
CA SER A 181 -2.15 18.82 9.71
C SER A 181 -0.79 18.11 9.73
N SER A 182 -0.76 16.82 9.36
CA SER A 182 0.48 16.04 9.35
C SER A 182 1.42 16.54 8.26
N TRP A 183 0.89 16.84 7.08
CA TRP A 183 1.68 17.41 5.99
C TRP A 183 2.28 18.77 6.36
N TYR A 184 1.45 19.69 6.88
CA TYR A 184 1.92 21.01 7.28
C TYR A 184 3.10 20.98 8.25
N LEU A 185 3.01 20.12 9.28
CA LEU A 185 4.08 20.02 10.28
C LEU A 185 5.31 19.31 9.73
N TYR A 186 5.13 18.26 8.94
CA TYR A 186 6.22 17.55 8.28
C TYR A 186 7.01 18.48 7.35
N TRP A 187 6.29 19.14 6.42
CA TRP A 187 6.91 20.01 5.44
C TRP A 187 7.60 21.21 6.08
N ARG A 188 6.93 21.83 7.04
CA ARG A 188 7.54 22.94 7.79
C ARG A 188 8.83 22.55 8.51
N GLY A 189 8.91 21.34 9.04
CA GLY A 189 10.13 20.82 9.66
C GLY A 189 11.28 20.61 8.68
N LEU A 190 11.00 20.40 7.39
CA LEU A 190 12.01 20.24 6.34
C LEU A 190 12.39 21.58 5.67
N SER A 191 11.47 22.53 5.60
CA SER A 191 11.67 23.81 4.90
C SER A 191 12.27 24.92 5.78
N MET A 192 12.31 24.72 7.10
CA MET A 192 12.92 25.68 8.04
C MET A 192 14.40 25.29 8.27
N GLY A 193 15.29 25.93 7.52
CA GLY A 193 16.72 25.98 7.70
C GLY A 193 17.21 27.41 7.58
#